data_bf5d398bf4a439dad68e8c13c539c4ad
#
_entry.id   bf5d398bf4a439dad68e8c13c539c4ad
#
_cell.length_a   1.000
_cell.length_b   1.000
_cell.length_c   1.000
_cell.angle_alpha   90.00
_cell.angle_beta   90.00
_cell.angle_gamma   90.00
#
_symmetry.space_group_name_H-M   'P 1'
#
loop_
_entity.id
_entity.type
_entity.pdbx_description
1 polymer ?
#
loop_
_entity_poly.entity_id
_entity_poly.type
_entity_poly.pdbx_seq_one_letter_code
_entity_poly.pdbx_strand_id
1 'polypeptide(L)'
;MTQDRALERVVLVQDIGIVVVSLWMTHVGREMLEAAVPVFKPTVPVQAYGPLLLAFLPTWIWCAERLELNHVATLTGPPLALARALVWTQAWGALAIALLLMVTQISLNRSLIFLFLVISTALLLAAKRAQRKWVISVRGEAIALVLGGVEGVAEEVAVLRGRAVEEMPSAGPDAVRERLRTGSVTEVVIAGLTAENSRAVVEVCDEAGLPALVRLWDQRLAPFPPRVEAAGPAVYLTYLRRAPDPGLLLVKSLIDRVVGAVALLISLPLMIVLALLVKLTSRGPALFIQTRGGLHGRPFPMLKFRTMRVGAEAERDSLLKANEMDGPVFKMTEDPRVTPLGRWLRRTSLDELPQFVNVVLGHMSLVGPRPLPVAETRGLVGAYRRRLSVKPGLTCLWQVRGRNALPFRQWMALDLEYVDNWSLGLDLVIVLRTVPALLLGRGAK
;
A
#
# COMPACT_ATOMS: atom_id res chain seq x y z
N MET A 1 11.40 -10.21 3.95
CA MET A 1 12.24 -9.71 5.07
C MET A 1 12.60 -8.23 4.95
N THR A 2 13.05 -7.70 3.80
CA THR A 2 13.46 -6.28 3.67
C THR A 2 12.28 -5.30 3.77
N GLN A 3 11.13 -5.61 3.18
CA GLN A 3 9.94 -4.74 3.23
C GLN A 3 9.35 -4.68 4.64
N ASP A 4 9.31 -5.79 5.34
CA ASP A 4 8.81 -5.86 6.71
C ASP A 4 9.70 -5.06 7.66
N ARG A 5 11.02 -5.20 7.56
CA ARG A 5 11.97 -4.39 8.36
C ARG A 5 11.82 -2.88 8.11
N ALA A 6 11.53 -2.48 6.87
CA ALA A 6 11.29 -1.07 6.57
C ALA A 6 9.96 -0.59 7.18
N LEU A 7 8.89 -1.39 7.10
CA LEU A 7 7.61 -1.12 7.76
C LEU A 7 7.78 -1.01 9.28
N GLU A 8 8.50 -1.96 9.88
CA GLU A 8 8.79 -2.01 11.32
C GLU A 8 9.53 -0.75 11.79
N ARG A 9 10.53 -0.29 11.01
CA ARG A 9 11.25 0.97 11.33
C ARG A 9 10.34 2.20 11.22
N VAL A 10 9.48 2.28 10.21
CA VAL A 10 8.52 3.40 10.08
C VAL A 10 7.54 3.40 11.25
N VAL A 11 7.03 2.23 11.64
CA VAL A 11 6.15 2.09 12.80
C VAL A 11 6.87 2.51 14.07
N LEU A 12 8.13 2.11 14.27
CA LEU A 12 8.93 2.50 15.43
C LEU A 12 9.13 4.03 15.50
N VAL A 13 9.47 4.68 14.38
CA VAL A 13 9.63 6.13 14.31
C VAL A 13 8.31 6.86 14.63
N GLN A 14 7.20 6.36 14.12
CA GLN A 14 5.87 6.90 14.45
C GLN A 14 5.57 6.78 15.94
N ASP A 15 5.86 5.63 16.54
CA ASP A 15 5.62 5.39 17.96
C ASP A 15 6.48 6.32 18.84
N ILE A 16 7.75 6.52 18.49
CA ILE A 16 8.63 7.48 19.18
C ILE A 16 8.03 8.89 19.12
N GLY A 17 7.56 9.31 17.94
CA GLY A 17 6.87 10.59 17.76
C GLY A 17 5.63 10.71 18.65
N ILE A 18 4.83 9.65 18.75
CA ILE A 18 3.63 9.61 19.60
C ILE A 18 4.00 9.75 21.09
N VAL A 19 5.06 9.07 21.54
CA VAL A 19 5.55 9.17 22.93
C VAL A 19 5.96 10.60 23.24
N VAL A 20 6.72 11.25 22.35
CA VAL A 20 7.16 12.66 22.53
C VAL A 20 5.95 13.61 22.56
N VAL A 21 5.02 13.45 21.61
CA VAL A 21 3.78 14.26 21.56
C VAL A 21 2.92 14.02 22.80
N SER A 22 2.86 12.79 23.31
CA SER A 22 2.13 12.46 24.54
C SER A 22 2.65 13.24 25.74
N LEU A 23 3.97 13.40 25.87
CA LEU A 23 4.56 14.20 26.96
C LEU A 23 4.15 15.67 26.85
N TRP A 24 4.22 16.24 25.64
CA TRP A 24 3.79 17.61 25.39
C TRP A 24 2.29 17.80 25.70
N MET A 25 1.43 16.89 25.20
CA MET A 25 -0.01 16.94 25.50
C MET A 25 -0.29 16.81 27.00
N THR A 26 0.47 15.98 27.70
CA THR A 26 0.36 15.83 29.15
C THR A 26 0.71 17.13 29.89
N HIS A 27 1.76 17.82 29.41
CA HIS A 27 2.17 19.10 29.97
C HIS A 27 1.07 20.16 29.77
N VAL A 28 0.60 20.35 28.56
CA VAL A 28 -0.48 21.32 28.23
C VAL A 28 -1.77 20.98 28.97
N GLY A 29 -2.17 19.71 28.98
CA GLY A 29 -3.37 19.28 29.71
C GLY A 29 -3.25 19.53 31.22
N ARG A 30 -2.06 19.41 31.78
CA ARG A 30 -1.78 19.69 33.19
C ARG A 30 -1.84 21.18 33.49
N GLU A 31 -1.31 22.04 32.62
CA GLU A 31 -1.43 23.51 32.74
C GLU A 31 -2.89 23.95 32.70
N MET A 32 -3.71 23.38 31.80
CA MET A 32 -5.13 23.66 31.74
C MET A 32 -5.89 23.24 33.00
N LEU A 33 -5.52 22.06 33.57
CA LEU A 33 -6.09 21.59 34.83
C LEU A 33 -5.69 22.46 36.00
N GLU A 34 -4.48 22.97 36.05
CA GLU A 34 -3.98 23.88 37.06
C GLU A 34 -4.74 25.22 37.03
N ALA A 35 -4.99 25.75 35.84
CA ALA A 35 -5.79 26.95 35.64
C ALA A 35 -7.24 26.80 36.12
N ALA A 36 -7.81 25.58 35.96
CA ALA A 36 -9.18 25.27 36.31
C ALA A 36 -9.37 24.89 37.80
N VAL A 37 -8.36 24.30 38.44
CA VAL A 37 -8.45 23.74 39.79
C VAL A 37 -7.18 24.07 40.59
N PRO A 38 -7.19 25.12 41.43
CA PRO A 38 -6.00 25.68 42.13
C PRO A 38 -5.39 24.76 43.20
N VAL A 39 -5.93 23.56 43.43
CA VAL A 39 -5.38 22.55 44.37
C VAL A 39 -4.10 21.90 43.84
N PHE A 40 -3.83 21.98 42.55
CA PHE A 40 -2.66 21.36 41.94
C PHE A 40 -1.40 22.19 42.11
N LYS A 41 -0.26 21.50 42.43
CA LYS A 41 1.05 22.18 42.47
C LYS A 41 1.43 22.71 41.08
N PRO A 42 2.15 23.86 41.02
CA PRO A 42 2.57 24.46 39.75
C PRO A 42 3.32 23.48 38.86
N THR A 43 3.09 23.58 37.55
CA THR A 43 3.82 22.80 36.56
C THR A 43 5.24 23.34 36.38
N VAL A 44 6.20 22.43 36.22
CA VAL A 44 7.59 22.79 35.90
C VAL A 44 7.70 23.04 34.40
N PRO A 45 8.60 23.93 33.92
CA PRO A 45 8.81 24.15 32.49
C PRO A 45 9.05 22.83 31.72
N VAL A 46 8.55 22.71 30.48
CA VAL A 46 8.61 21.48 29.67
C VAL A 46 10.04 20.91 29.52
N GLN A 47 11.05 21.79 29.52
CA GLN A 47 12.45 21.41 29.43
C GLN A 47 12.93 20.56 30.63
N ALA A 48 12.30 20.70 31.80
CA ALA A 48 12.63 19.92 32.98
C ALA A 48 12.25 18.41 32.84
N TYR A 49 11.43 18.07 31.84
CA TYR A 49 11.06 16.68 31.54
C TYR A 49 11.99 15.97 30.55
N GLY A 50 13.00 16.68 30.00
CA GLY A 50 14.03 16.09 29.13
C GLY A 50 14.67 14.82 29.69
N PRO A 51 15.12 14.82 30.97
CA PRO A 51 15.66 13.62 31.61
C PRO A 51 14.70 12.43 31.63
N LEU A 52 13.38 12.66 31.73
CA LEU A 52 12.38 11.57 31.66
C LEU A 52 12.37 10.88 30.29
N LEU A 53 12.43 11.66 29.22
CA LEU A 53 12.52 11.10 27.87
C LEU A 53 13.83 10.36 27.64
N LEU A 54 14.95 10.88 28.18
CA LEU A 54 16.26 10.24 28.09
C LEU A 54 16.30 8.89 28.82
N ALA A 55 15.53 8.68 29.88
CA ALA A 55 15.42 7.38 30.55
C ALA A 55 14.38 6.48 29.90
N PHE A 56 13.22 7.06 29.54
CA PHE A 56 12.07 6.32 29.00
C PHE A 56 12.34 5.77 27.60
N LEU A 57 12.75 6.63 26.65
CA LEU A 57 12.82 6.27 25.24
C LEU A 57 13.81 5.13 24.94
N PRO A 58 15.06 5.14 25.41
CA PRO A 58 15.98 4.03 25.13
C PRO A 58 15.49 2.69 25.68
N THR A 59 14.96 2.71 26.92
CA THR A 59 14.39 1.52 27.55
C THR A 59 13.14 1.04 26.80
N TRP A 60 12.27 1.98 26.43
CA TRP A 60 11.05 1.71 25.68
C TRP A 60 11.37 1.13 24.29
N ILE A 61 12.33 1.72 23.55
CA ILE A 61 12.77 1.24 22.23
C ILE A 61 13.33 -0.17 22.34
N TRP A 62 14.23 -0.40 23.30
CA TRP A 62 14.82 -1.72 23.53
C TRP A 62 13.75 -2.78 23.87
N CYS A 63 12.78 -2.44 24.72
CA CYS A 63 11.68 -3.34 25.06
C CYS A 63 10.75 -3.56 23.85
N ALA A 64 10.46 -2.50 23.07
CA ALA A 64 9.62 -2.61 21.88
C ALA A 64 10.22 -3.58 20.84
N GLU A 65 11.54 -3.54 20.66
CA GLU A 65 12.26 -4.49 19.82
C GLU A 65 12.25 -5.91 20.40
N ARG A 66 12.55 -6.07 21.70
CA ARG A 66 12.60 -7.38 22.37
C ARG A 66 11.24 -8.07 22.48
N LEU A 67 10.18 -7.31 22.66
CA LEU A 67 8.81 -7.80 22.75
C LEU A 67 8.09 -7.80 21.38
N GLU A 68 8.84 -7.53 20.32
CA GLU A 68 8.36 -7.55 18.94
C GLU A 68 7.14 -6.65 18.70
N LEU A 69 6.99 -5.57 19.48
CA LEU A 69 5.84 -4.68 19.45
C LEU A 69 5.56 -4.11 18.04
N ASN A 70 6.63 -3.84 17.29
CA ASN A 70 6.58 -3.23 15.97
C ASN A 70 6.74 -4.24 14.84
N HIS A 71 6.94 -5.53 15.16
CA HIS A 71 7.00 -6.57 14.15
C HIS A 71 5.66 -6.69 13.42
N VAL A 72 5.75 -6.85 12.11
CA VAL A 72 4.57 -6.95 11.26
C VAL A 72 3.68 -8.12 11.69
N ALA A 73 4.27 -9.26 12.07
CA ALA A 73 3.53 -10.42 12.58
C ALA A 73 2.71 -10.08 13.85
N THR A 74 3.27 -9.31 14.77
CA THR A 74 2.58 -8.87 15.99
C THR A 74 1.48 -7.85 15.67
N LEU A 75 1.75 -6.90 14.76
CA LEU A 75 0.80 -5.88 14.34
C LEU A 75 -0.43 -6.48 13.63
N THR A 76 -0.22 -7.47 12.77
CA THR A 76 -1.30 -8.12 12.00
C THR A 76 -1.92 -9.31 12.71
N GLY A 77 -1.25 -9.83 13.73
CA GLY A 77 -1.66 -10.98 14.54
C GLY A 77 -2.80 -10.73 15.51
N PRO A 78 -2.98 -11.63 16.50
CA PRO A 78 -4.04 -11.52 17.49
C PRO A 78 -3.94 -10.22 18.30
N PRO A 79 -5.02 -9.49 18.54
CA PRO A 79 -4.99 -8.21 19.25
C PRO A 79 -4.48 -8.33 20.70
N LEU A 80 -4.63 -9.49 21.31
CA LEU A 80 -4.14 -9.76 22.68
C LEU A 80 -2.61 -9.79 22.75
N ALA A 81 -1.93 -10.34 21.72
CA ALA A 81 -0.47 -10.36 21.67
C ALA A 81 0.10 -8.94 21.57
N LEU A 82 -0.51 -8.11 20.71
CA LEU A 82 -0.16 -6.70 20.55
C LEU A 82 -0.38 -5.90 21.85
N ALA A 83 -1.54 -6.09 22.49
CA ALA A 83 -1.86 -5.43 23.75
C ALA A 83 -0.88 -5.83 24.87
N ARG A 84 -0.53 -7.12 24.97
CA ARG A 84 0.46 -7.61 25.94
C ARG A 84 1.84 -7.01 25.70
N ALA A 85 2.31 -6.99 24.46
CA ALA A 85 3.61 -6.40 24.11
C ALA A 85 3.64 -4.90 24.47
N LEU A 86 2.58 -4.15 24.17
CA LEU A 86 2.48 -2.73 24.50
C LEU A 86 2.49 -2.49 26.02
N VAL A 87 1.69 -3.24 26.79
CA VAL A 87 1.62 -3.09 28.26
C VAL A 87 2.97 -3.36 28.89
N TRP A 88 3.68 -4.41 28.49
CA TRP A 88 5.02 -4.69 29.02
C TRP A 88 6.04 -3.64 28.61
N THR A 89 6.00 -3.13 27.37
CA THR A 89 6.88 -2.05 26.92
C THR A 89 6.68 -0.78 27.75
N GLN A 90 5.43 -0.41 28.03
CA GLN A 90 5.09 0.74 28.87
C GLN A 90 5.52 0.51 30.34
N ALA A 91 5.34 -0.69 30.88
CA ALA A 91 5.73 -1.02 32.24
C ALA A 91 7.24 -0.90 32.45
N TRP A 92 8.05 -1.38 31.52
CA TRP A 92 9.51 -1.23 31.57
C TRP A 92 9.96 0.23 31.44
N GLY A 93 9.32 1.01 30.55
CA GLY A 93 9.55 2.46 30.45
C GLY A 93 9.20 3.19 31.75
N ALA A 94 8.09 2.85 32.37
CA ALA A 94 7.68 3.41 33.66
C ALA A 94 8.68 3.06 34.78
N LEU A 95 9.18 1.83 34.78
CA LEU A 95 10.23 1.38 35.73
C LEU A 95 11.53 2.19 35.55
N ALA A 96 11.93 2.46 34.29
CA ALA A 96 13.11 3.29 34.00
C ALA A 96 12.95 4.72 34.54
N ILE A 97 11.76 5.33 34.42
CA ILE A 97 11.46 6.61 35.02
C ILE A 97 11.57 6.52 36.55
N ALA A 98 10.95 5.51 37.15
CA ALA A 98 10.99 5.37 38.62
C ALA A 98 12.42 5.22 39.15
N LEU A 99 13.26 4.45 38.50
CA LEU A 99 14.68 4.28 38.84
C LEU A 99 15.45 5.60 38.67
N LEU A 100 15.23 6.33 37.58
CA LEU A 100 15.84 7.66 37.37
C LEU A 100 15.50 8.61 38.52
N LEU A 101 14.22 8.71 38.87
CA LEU A 101 13.78 9.60 39.95
C LEU A 101 14.34 9.20 41.30
N MET A 102 14.49 7.90 41.56
CA MET A 102 15.10 7.37 42.78
C MET A 102 16.59 7.74 42.88
N VAL A 103 17.35 7.63 41.78
CA VAL A 103 18.77 7.91 41.73
C VAL A 103 19.05 9.43 41.75
N THR A 104 18.29 10.21 40.97
CA THR A 104 18.54 11.65 40.84
C THR A 104 17.89 12.48 41.93
N GLN A 105 16.98 11.91 42.71
CA GLN A 105 16.15 12.58 43.72
C GLN A 105 15.39 13.82 43.19
N ILE A 106 15.18 13.91 41.87
CA ILE A 106 14.44 14.97 41.24
C ILE A 106 12.96 14.84 41.62
N SER A 107 12.44 15.86 42.29
CA SER A 107 11.03 15.90 42.72
C SER A 107 10.12 16.34 41.53
N LEU A 108 9.78 15.40 40.65
CA LEU A 108 8.77 15.64 39.61
C LEU A 108 7.36 15.32 40.11
N ASN A 109 6.38 15.97 39.50
CA ASN A 109 4.98 15.78 39.84
C ASN A 109 4.51 14.37 39.43
N ARG A 110 4.23 13.51 40.43
CA ARG A 110 3.81 12.11 40.21
C ARG A 110 2.53 11.98 39.35
N SER A 111 1.61 12.95 39.48
CA SER A 111 0.39 12.95 38.67
C SER A 111 0.65 13.20 37.21
N LEU A 112 1.70 13.94 36.83
CA LEU A 112 2.09 14.17 35.46
C LEU A 112 2.66 12.87 34.84
N ILE A 113 3.49 12.14 35.58
CA ILE A 113 4.04 10.85 35.13
C ILE A 113 2.92 9.85 34.88
N PHE A 114 1.97 9.76 35.83
CA PHE A 114 0.81 8.89 35.67
C PHE A 114 -0.03 9.29 34.45
N LEU A 115 -0.32 10.56 34.27
CA LEU A 115 -1.10 11.09 33.16
C LEU A 115 -0.37 10.85 31.82
N PHE A 116 0.97 11.03 31.78
CA PHE A 116 1.80 10.71 30.63
C PHE A 116 1.69 9.23 30.22
N LEU A 117 1.78 8.31 31.17
CA LEU A 117 1.67 6.88 30.90
C LEU A 117 0.28 6.51 30.38
N VAL A 118 -0.77 7.12 30.93
CA VAL A 118 -2.16 6.88 30.47
C VAL A 118 -2.36 7.42 29.04
N ILE A 119 -1.98 8.69 28.80
CA ILE A 119 -2.13 9.33 27.50
C ILE A 119 -1.29 8.62 26.44
N SER A 120 -0.02 8.33 26.73
CA SER A 120 0.86 7.64 25.78
C SER A 120 0.36 6.24 25.46
N THR A 121 -0.15 5.50 26.43
CA THR A 121 -0.74 4.17 26.21
C THR A 121 -1.99 4.26 25.33
N ALA A 122 -2.89 5.20 25.61
CA ALA A 122 -4.11 5.40 24.83
C ALA A 122 -3.81 5.79 23.39
N LEU A 123 -2.88 6.73 23.18
CA LEU A 123 -2.47 7.18 21.85
C LEU A 123 -1.74 6.07 21.07
N LEU A 124 -0.88 5.31 21.74
CA LEU A 124 -0.20 4.17 21.10
C LEU A 124 -1.21 3.06 20.73
N LEU A 125 -2.20 2.77 21.57
CA LEU A 125 -3.26 1.80 21.22
C LEU A 125 -4.07 2.25 20.01
N ALA A 126 -4.44 3.53 19.95
CA ALA A 126 -5.12 4.10 18.81
C ALA A 126 -4.25 4.05 17.54
N ALA A 127 -2.97 4.44 17.67
CA ALA A 127 -2.00 4.40 16.59
C ALA A 127 -1.74 2.96 16.10
N LYS A 128 -1.63 1.98 16.99
CA LYS A 128 -1.46 0.56 16.61
C LYS A 128 -2.63 0.05 15.78
N ARG A 129 -3.86 0.49 16.06
CA ARG A 129 -5.04 0.15 15.23
C ARG A 129 -4.92 0.78 13.83
N ALA A 130 -4.49 2.04 13.75
CA ALA A 130 -4.29 2.73 12.47
C ALA A 130 -3.10 2.12 11.70
N GLN A 131 -1.98 1.86 12.38
CA GLN A 131 -0.80 1.21 11.82
C GLN A 131 -1.12 -0.19 11.30
N ARG A 132 -1.91 -1.00 12.04
CA ARG A 132 -2.40 -2.31 11.57
C ARG A 132 -3.15 -2.17 10.25
N LYS A 133 -4.14 -1.26 10.16
CA LYS A 133 -4.89 -1.00 8.93
C LYS A 133 -3.97 -0.54 7.80
N TRP A 134 -3.03 0.34 8.11
CA TRP A 134 -2.05 0.84 7.16
C TRP A 134 -1.11 -0.25 6.66
N VAL A 135 -0.53 -1.06 7.56
CA VAL A 135 0.34 -2.20 7.20
C VAL A 135 -0.40 -3.19 6.32
N ILE A 136 -1.65 -3.54 6.67
CA ILE A 136 -2.50 -4.42 5.86
C ILE A 136 -2.78 -3.77 4.49
N SER A 137 -3.05 -2.46 4.42
CA SER A 137 -3.30 -1.76 3.16
C SER A 137 -2.06 -1.64 2.27
N VAL A 138 -0.87 -1.52 2.85
CA VAL A 138 0.41 -1.46 2.12
C VAL A 138 0.83 -2.84 1.64
N ARG A 139 0.70 -3.86 2.50
CA ARG A 139 0.96 -5.27 2.13
C ARG A 139 -0.14 -5.84 1.26
N GLY A 140 -1.38 -5.36 1.41
CA GLY A 140 -2.60 -6.01 0.95
C GLY A 140 -2.87 -7.29 1.74
N GLU A 141 -3.99 -7.98 1.48
CA GLU A 141 -4.18 -9.36 1.92
C GLU A 141 -3.20 -10.23 1.13
N ALA A 142 -2.03 -10.49 1.71
CA ALA A 142 -0.99 -11.22 1.03
C ALA A 142 -1.30 -12.71 1.11
N ILE A 143 -1.54 -13.34 -0.04
CA ILE A 143 -1.67 -14.79 -0.15
C ILE A 143 -0.34 -15.33 -0.68
N ALA A 144 0.28 -16.23 0.08
CA ALA A 144 1.39 -17.05 -0.37
C ALA A 144 0.85 -18.34 -0.96
N LEU A 145 1.14 -18.59 -2.23
CA LEU A 145 0.81 -19.86 -2.88
C LEU A 145 1.95 -20.85 -2.62
N VAL A 146 1.69 -21.92 -1.88
CA VAL A 146 2.68 -22.96 -1.57
C VAL A 146 2.50 -24.15 -2.52
N LEU A 147 3.56 -24.48 -3.24
CA LEU A 147 3.62 -25.57 -4.22
C LEU A 147 4.54 -26.68 -3.73
N GLY A 148 4.11 -27.91 -3.97
CA GLY A 148 4.87 -29.11 -3.57
C GLY A 148 4.37 -29.69 -2.25
N GLY A 149 4.42 -31.01 -2.14
CA GLY A 149 3.83 -31.77 -1.02
C GLY A 149 4.74 -31.92 0.20
N VAL A 150 5.57 -30.92 0.53
CA VAL A 150 6.44 -30.99 1.70
C VAL A 150 5.66 -30.55 2.94
N GLU A 151 5.44 -31.50 3.84
CA GLU A 151 4.69 -31.31 5.07
C GLU A 151 5.28 -30.20 5.95
N GLY A 152 4.42 -29.35 6.54
CA GLY A 152 4.82 -28.27 7.44
C GLY A 152 5.29 -26.98 6.76
N VAL A 153 5.53 -26.94 5.44
CA VAL A 153 5.98 -25.71 4.75
C VAL A 153 4.91 -24.63 4.75
N ALA A 154 3.65 -25.00 4.61
CA ALA A 154 2.55 -24.04 4.63
C ALA A 154 2.41 -23.37 6.01
N GLU A 155 2.51 -24.14 7.09
CA GLU A 155 2.51 -23.60 8.46
C GLU A 155 3.74 -22.71 8.71
N GLU A 156 4.92 -23.14 8.25
CA GLU A 156 6.15 -22.37 8.33
C GLU A 156 5.99 -21.00 7.62
N VAL A 157 5.47 -20.99 6.41
CA VAL A 157 5.23 -19.77 5.63
C VAL A 157 4.17 -18.88 6.32
N ALA A 158 3.07 -19.47 6.80
CA ALA A 158 2.02 -18.73 7.51
C ALA A 158 2.56 -18.03 8.76
N VAL A 159 3.35 -18.74 9.58
CA VAL A 159 3.92 -18.22 10.83
C VAL A 159 5.03 -17.21 10.56
N LEU A 160 6.02 -17.56 9.73
CA LEU A 160 7.23 -16.75 9.52
C LEU A 160 6.95 -15.51 8.67
N ARG A 161 5.96 -15.55 7.79
CA ARG A 161 5.63 -14.44 6.91
C ARG A 161 4.34 -13.70 7.27
N GLY A 162 3.55 -14.24 8.21
CA GLY A 162 2.29 -13.63 8.64
C GLY A 162 1.31 -13.43 7.49
N ARG A 163 1.21 -14.44 6.59
CA ARG A 163 0.38 -14.39 5.38
C ARG A 163 -0.65 -15.50 5.38
N ALA A 164 -1.77 -15.25 4.72
CA ALA A 164 -2.67 -16.33 4.35
C ALA A 164 -1.96 -17.27 3.37
N VAL A 165 -2.10 -18.57 3.57
CA VAL A 165 -1.45 -19.59 2.73
C VAL A 165 -2.51 -20.37 1.98
N GLU A 166 -2.28 -20.56 0.70
CA GLU A 166 -3.04 -21.45 -0.16
C GLU A 166 -2.11 -22.54 -0.68
N GLU A 167 -2.47 -23.79 -0.49
CA GLU A 167 -1.66 -24.92 -0.91
C GLU A 167 -2.13 -25.50 -2.24
N MET A 168 -1.18 -25.77 -3.13
CA MET A 168 -1.38 -26.50 -4.37
C MET A 168 -0.27 -27.57 -4.53
N PRO A 169 -0.34 -28.68 -3.78
CA PRO A 169 0.78 -29.62 -3.65
C PRO A 169 1.27 -30.23 -4.95
N SER A 170 0.37 -30.43 -5.91
CA SER A 170 0.67 -31.11 -7.17
C SER A 170 0.53 -30.22 -8.40
N ALA A 171 0.45 -28.89 -8.22
CA ALA A 171 0.17 -27.98 -9.33
C ALA A 171 1.36 -27.90 -10.30
N GLY A 172 1.10 -28.16 -11.56
CA GLY A 172 2.00 -27.85 -12.66
C GLY A 172 1.95 -26.36 -13.04
N PRO A 173 2.84 -25.91 -13.94
CA PRO A 173 2.96 -24.51 -14.33
C PRO A 173 1.66 -23.90 -14.88
N ASP A 174 0.85 -24.69 -15.59
CA ASP A 174 -0.42 -24.21 -16.16
C ASP A 174 -1.48 -23.95 -15.08
N ALA A 175 -1.56 -24.82 -14.07
CA ALA A 175 -2.45 -24.64 -12.93
C ALA A 175 -2.05 -23.38 -12.11
N VAL A 176 -0.74 -23.17 -11.94
CA VAL A 176 -0.21 -21.95 -11.31
C VAL A 176 -0.55 -20.72 -12.14
N ARG A 177 -0.35 -20.76 -13.47
CA ARG A 177 -0.71 -19.67 -14.38
C ARG A 177 -2.20 -19.32 -14.28
N GLU A 178 -3.09 -20.30 -14.24
CA GLU A 178 -4.52 -20.09 -14.10
C GLU A 178 -4.86 -19.51 -12.72
N ARG A 179 -4.25 -20.02 -11.66
CA ARG A 179 -4.46 -19.46 -10.30
C ARG A 179 -3.98 -18.03 -10.19
N LEU A 180 -2.87 -17.67 -10.81
CA LEU A 180 -2.37 -16.30 -10.84
C LEU A 180 -3.27 -15.33 -11.63
N ARG A 181 -4.06 -15.82 -12.59
CA ARG A 181 -5.04 -15.02 -13.33
C ARG A 181 -6.19 -14.54 -12.44
N THR A 182 -6.54 -15.28 -11.41
CA THR A 182 -7.62 -14.87 -10.49
C THR A 182 -7.22 -13.76 -9.55
N GLY A 183 -5.93 -13.40 -9.50
CA GLY A 183 -5.39 -12.32 -8.65
C GLY A 183 -5.21 -12.76 -7.20
N SER A 184 -4.88 -11.81 -6.34
CA SER A 184 -4.66 -11.95 -4.88
C SER A 184 -3.37 -12.66 -4.44
N VAL A 185 -2.74 -13.51 -5.24
CA VAL A 185 -1.44 -14.11 -4.91
C VAL A 185 -0.34 -13.05 -4.96
N THR A 186 0.48 -12.99 -3.91
CA THR A 186 1.56 -12.00 -3.78
C THR A 186 2.96 -12.61 -3.86
N GLU A 187 3.07 -13.91 -3.59
CA GLU A 187 4.31 -14.68 -3.74
C GLU A 187 3.97 -16.15 -3.96
N VAL A 188 4.90 -16.87 -4.55
CA VAL A 188 4.81 -18.30 -4.77
C VAL A 188 5.99 -18.96 -4.05
N VAL A 189 5.71 -19.95 -3.20
CA VAL A 189 6.71 -20.74 -2.49
C VAL A 189 6.76 -22.13 -3.11
N ILE A 190 7.93 -22.52 -3.58
CA ILE A 190 8.17 -23.81 -4.22
C ILE A 190 8.96 -24.69 -3.26
N ALA A 191 8.36 -25.84 -2.86
CA ALA A 191 8.99 -26.79 -1.96
C ALA A 191 8.67 -28.22 -2.39
N GLY A 192 9.66 -28.94 -2.92
CA GLY A 192 9.50 -30.36 -3.27
C GLY A 192 9.03 -30.64 -4.69
N LEU A 193 8.96 -29.63 -5.58
CA LEU A 193 8.77 -29.85 -7.01
C LEU A 193 10.06 -30.36 -7.68
N THR A 194 9.91 -31.04 -8.82
CA THR A 194 11.06 -31.39 -9.66
C THR A 194 11.73 -30.12 -10.20
N ALA A 195 12.99 -30.23 -10.60
CA ALA A 195 13.75 -29.12 -11.16
C ALA A 195 13.09 -28.49 -12.39
N GLU A 196 12.55 -29.32 -13.26
CA GLU A 196 11.88 -28.88 -14.49
C GLU A 196 10.60 -28.10 -14.18
N ASN A 197 9.73 -28.64 -13.29
CA ASN A 197 8.52 -27.96 -12.86
C ASN A 197 8.83 -26.67 -12.07
N SER A 198 9.87 -26.70 -11.22
CA SER A 198 10.29 -25.50 -10.49
C SER A 198 10.75 -24.39 -11.43
N ARG A 199 11.52 -24.73 -12.49
CA ARG A 199 11.94 -23.77 -13.52
C ARG A 199 10.74 -23.18 -14.24
N ALA A 200 9.82 -24.01 -14.71
CA ALA A 200 8.62 -23.57 -15.41
C ALA A 200 7.73 -22.67 -14.52
N VAL A 201 7.60 -22.99 -13.23
CA VAL A 201 6.86 -22.15 -12.27
C VAL A 201 7.57 -20.83 -12.05
N VAL A 202 8.91 -20.80 -11.93
CA VAL A 202 9.67 -19.54 -11.80
C VAL A 202 9.47 -18.65 -13.03
N GLU A 203 9.43 -19.21 -14.25
CA GLU A 203 9.12 -18.46 -15.47
C GLU A 203 7.71 -17.87 -15.42
N VAL A 204 6.70 -18.63 -14.98
CA VAL A 204 5.33 -18.13 -14.79
C VAL A 204 5.28 -17.01 -13.76
N CYS A 205 6.05 -17.10 -12.67
CA CYS A 205 6.15 -16.05 -11.66
C CYS A 205 6.83 -14.79 -12.23
N ASP A 206 7.89 -14.93 -13.03
CA ASP A 206 8.56 -13.81 -13.70
C ASP A 206 7.61 -13.12 -14.69
N GLU A 207 6.86 -13.87 -15.49
CA GLU A 207 5.81 -13.32 -16.36
C GLU A 207 4.76 -12.53 -15.58
N ALA A 208 4.39 -12.99 -14.37
CA ALA A 208 3.43 -12.34 -13.52
C ALA A 208 4.02 -11.16 -12.69
N GLY A 209 5.35 -11.00 -12.66
CA GLY A 209 6.05 -10.03 -11.81
C GLY A 209 5.95 -10.35 -10.32
N LEU A 210 5.86 -11.64 -9.97
CA LEU A 210 5.75 -12.12 -8.60
C LEU A 210 7.05 -12.78 -8.13
N PRO A 211 7.41 -12.66 -6.84
CA PRO A 211 8.52 -13.39 -6.28
C PRO A 211 8.21 -14.89 -6.21
N ALA A 212 9.12 -15.70 -6.74
CA ALA A 212 9.16 -17.13 -6.52
C ALA A 212 10.24 -17.45 -5.46
N LEU A 213 9.84 -18.06 -4.36
CA LEU A 213 10.71 -18.49 -3.28
C LEU A 213 10.93 -19.99 -3.43
N VAL A 214 12.14 -20.41 -3.60
CA VAL A 214 12.48 -21.83 -3.73
C VAL A 214 13.19 -22.28 -2.47
N ARG A 215 12.65 -23.28 -1.80
CA ARG A 215 13.33 -23.96 -0.70
C ARG A 215 14.53 -24.71 -1.27
N LEU A 216 15.71 -24.41 -0.75
CA LEU A 216 16.99 -24.82 -1.35
C LEU A 216 17.13 -26.34 -1.53
N TRP A 217 17.22 -26.75 -2.79
CA TRP A 217 18.02 -27.82 -3.34
C TRP A 217 18.71 -27.24 -4.57
N ASP A 218 19.96 -27.25 -4.60
CA ASP A 218 21.01 -26.91 -5.55
C ASP A 218 20.65 -26.71 -7.05
N GLN A 219 19.84 -25.67 -7.44
CA GLN A 219 19.53 -25.44 -8.85
C GLN A 219 19.37 -23.96 -9.22
N ARG A 220 20.02 -23.55 -10.30
CA ARG A 220 19.76 -22.29 -11.00
C ARG A 220 18.45 -22.42 -11.81
N LEU A 221 17.37 -21.85 -11.32
CA LEU A 221 16.04 -21.95 -11.92
C LEU A 221 15.69 -20.78 -12.86
N ALA A 222 16.48 -19.71 -12.87
CA ALA A 222 16.23 -18.55 -13.72
C ALA A 222 17.56 -17.94 -14.23
N PRO A 223 17.53 -17.21 -15.36
CA PRO A 223 18.72 -16.57 -15.92
C PRO A 223 19.26 -15.37 -15.12
N PHE A 224 18.56 -14.94 -14.09
CA PHE A 224 18.94 -13.87 -13.18
C PHE A 224 19.23 -14.41 -11.77
N PRO A 225 20.12 -13.76 -10.99
CA PRO A 225 20.55 -14.26 -9.70
C PRO A 225 19.40 -14.20 -8.68
N PRO A 226 19.22 -15.26 -7.86
CA PRO A 226 18.29 -15.21 -6.76
C PRO A 226 18.80 -14.32 -5.63
N ARG A 227 17.87 -13.84 -4.82
CA ARG A 227 18.17 -13.28 -3.49
C ARG A 227 18.03 -14.37 -2.45
N VAL A 228 19.00 -14.44 -1.54
CA VAL A 228 18.95 -15.37 -0.42
C VAL A 228 18.18 -14.70 0.72
N GLU A 229 17.12 -15.35 1.17
CA GLU A 229 16.33 -14.90 2.31
C GLU A 229 16.30 -15.98 3.38
N ALA A 230 16.74 -15.65 4.60
CA ALA A 230 16.64 -16.55 5.75
C ALA A 230 15.31 -16.28 6.48
N ALA A 231 14.56 -17.34 6.76
CA ALA A 231 13.34 -17.28 7.55
C ALA A 231 13.36 -18.41 8.58
N GLY A 232 13.72 -18.07 9.83
CA GLY A 232 13.99 -19.06 10.86
C GLY A 232 15.15 -19.98 10.46
N PRO A 233 15.00 -21.32 10.62
CA PRO A 233 16.03 -22.28 10.26
C PRO A 233 16.10 -22.53 8.73
N ALA A 234 15.15 -22.04 7.95
CA ALA A 234 15.08 -22.28 6.51
C ALA A 234 15.70 -21.14 5.72
N VAL A 235 16.36 -21.49 4.60
CA VAL A 235 16.94 -20.53 3.66
C VAL A 235 16.20 -20.69 2.33
N TYR A 236 15.73 -19.55 1.80
CA TYR A 236 14.98 -19.48 0.56
C TYR A 236 15.74 -18.72 -0.51
N LEU A 237 15.60 -19.16 -1.76
CA LEU A 237 16.03 -18.41 -2.92
C LEU A 237 14.83 -17.69 -3.53
N THR A 238 14.84 -16.36 -3.49
CA THR A 238 13.78 -15.55 -4.10
C THR A 238 14.21 -15.15 -5.50
N TYR A 239 13.45 -15.60 -6.49
CA TYR A 239 13.63 -15.24 -7.89
C TYR A 239 12.63 -14.12 -8.24
N LEU A 240 13.15 -12.91 -8.45
CA LEU A 240 12.38 -11.76 -8.91
C LEU A 240 13.30 -10.93 -9.80
N ARG A 241 12.92 -10.71 -11.05
CA ARG A 241 13.73 -9.99 -12.06
C ARG A 241 14.19 -8.62 -11.53
N ARG A 242 13.30 -7.90 -10.90
CA ARG A 242 13.61 -6.65 -10.21
C ARG A 242 12.74 -6.50 -8.96
N ALA A 243 13.36 -6.47 -7.81
CA ALA A 243 12.71 -6.11 -6.56
C ALA A 243 13.05 -4.65 -6.26
N PRO A 244 12.10 -3.73 -6.34
CA PRO A 244 12.34 -2.36 -5.90
C PRO A 244 12.69 -2.35 -4.41
N ASP A 245 13.49 -1.38 -3.99
CA ASP A 245 13.83 -1.20 -2.58
C ASP A 245 12.56 -0.96 -1.75
N PRO A 246 12.31 -1.78 -0.72
CA PRO A 246 11.09 -1.66 0.10
C PRO A 246 11.01 -0.32 0.83
N GLY A 247 12.15 0.26 1.23
CA GLY A 247 12.20 1.59 1.82
C GLY A 247 11.73 2.67 0.85
N LEU A 248 12.18 2.60 -0.41
CA LEU A 248 11.72 3.52 -1.46
C LEU A 248 10.23 3.34 -1.77
N LEU A 249 9.71 2.11 -1.74
CA LEU A 249 8.26 1.86 -1.90
C LEU A 249 7.43 2.47 -0.76
N LEU A 250 7.95 2.45 0.48
CA LEU A 250 7.31 3.11 1.61
C LEU A 250 7.31 4.62 1.45
N VAL A 251 8.47 5.20 1.08
CA VAL A 251 8.58 6.63 0.78
C VAL A 251 7.60 7.02 -0.33
N LYS A 252 7.55 6.24 -1.43
CA LYS A 252 6.56 6.43 -2.48
C LYS A 252 5.14 6.42 -1.93
N SER A 253 4.79 5.41 -1.15
CA SER A 253 3.43 5.25 -0.60
C SER A 253 3.05 6.42 0.32
N LEU A 254 3.99 6.99 1.05
CA LEU A 254 3.78 8.18 1.88
C LEU A 254 3.59 9.42 1.01
N ILE A 255 4.48 9.66 0.04
CA ILE A 255 4.38 10.77 -0.92
C ILE A 255 3.03 10.71 -1.65
N ASP A 256 2.64 9.56 -2.18
CA ASP A 256 1.38 9.35 -2.88
C ASP A 256 0.19 9.78 -2.00
N ARG A 257 0.15 9.37 -0.73
CA ARG A 257 -0.95 9.71 0.18
C ARG A 257 -0.96 11.18 0.57
N VAL A 258 0.21 11.75 0.90
CA VAL A 258 0.31 13.16 1.30
C VAL A 258 -0.06 14.06 0.13
N VAL A 259 0.56 13.85 -1.03
CA VAL A 259 0.25 14.66 -2.23
C VAL A 259 -1.17 14.41 -2.69
N GLY A 260 -1.66 13.17 -2.65
CA GLY A 260 -3.03 12.82 -2.96
C GLY A 260 -4.05 13.51 -2.04
N ALA A 261 -3.78 13.57 -0.73
CA ALA A 261 -4.63 14.25 0.23
C ALA A 261 -4.66 15.77 0.01
N VAL A 262 -3.50 16.38 -0.24
CA VAL A 262 -3.41 17.81 -0.57
C VAL A 262 -4.17 18.11 -1.87
N ALA A 263 -3.97 17.31 -2.92
CA ALA A 263 -4.68 17.46 -4.19
C ALA A 263 -6.19 17.27 -4.03
N LEU A 264 -6.63 16.30 -3.21
CA LEU A 264 -8.03 16.08 -2.88
C LEU A 264 -8.63 17.32 -2.19
N LEU A 265 -7.98 17.85 -1.18
CA LEU A 265 -8.44 19.04 -0.44
C LEU A 265 -8.56 20.26 -1.36
N ILE A 266 -7.54 20.51 -2.20
CA ILE A 266 -7.55 21.63 -3.15
C ILE A 266 -8.65 21.47 -4.19
N SER A 267 -8.87 20.24 -4.70
CA SER A 267 -9.87 19.98 -5.74
C SER A 267 -11.30 19.82 -5.19
N LEU A 268 -11.48 19.68 -3.87
CA LEU A 268 -12.78 19.41 -3.25
C LEU A 268 -13.88 20.44 -3.60
N PRO A 269 -13.64 21.77 -3.55
CA PRO A 269 -14.66 22.74 -3.95
C PRO A 269 -15.10 22.55 -5.41
N LEU A 270 -14.14 22.36 -6.32
CA LEU A 270 -14.43 22.08 -7.72
C LEU A 270 -15.20 20.77 -7.88
N MET A 271 -14.82 19.72 -7.16
CA MET A 271 -15.50 18.43 -7.19
C MET A 271 -16.97 18.55 -6.77
N ILE A 272 -17.29 19.37 -5.76
CA ILE A 272 -18.66 19.63 -5.34
C ILE A 272 -19.47 20.27 -6.49
N VAL A 273 -18.90 21.30 -7.12
CA VAL A 273 -19.54 21.96 -8.27
C VAL A 273 -19.77 20.99 -9.41
N LEU A 274 -18.76 20.18 -9.76
CA LEU A 274 -18.88 19.18 -10.83
C LEU A 274 -19.91 18.09 -10.50
N ALA A 275 -19.98 17.66 -9.24
CA ALA A 275 -20.98 16.69 -8.77
C ALA A 275 -22.42 17.24 -8.97
N LEU A 276 -22.63 18.51 -8.61
CA LEU A 276 -23.92 19.20 -8.83
C LEU A 276 -24.24 19.31 -10.32
N LEU A 277 -23.29 19.72 -11.15
CA LEU A 277 -23.49 19.83 -12.60
C LEU A 277 -23.85 18.47 -13.22
N VAL A 278 -23.14 17.39 -12.86
CA VAL A 278 -23.47 16.03 -13.33
C VAL A 278 -24.88 15.62 -12.90
N LYS A 279 -25.28 15.94 -11.67
CA LYS A 279 -26.60 15.58 -11.13
C LYS A 279 -27.73 16.39 -11.76
N LEU A 280 -27.48 17.65 -12.10
CA LEU A 280 -28.45 18.54 -12.75
C LEU A 280 -28.63 18.23 -14.24
N THR A 281 -27.55 17.80 -14.92
CA THR A 281 -27.57 17.55 -16.38
C THR A 281 -27.99 16.15 -16.77
N SER A 282 -27.96 15.18 -15.83
CA SER A 282 -28.37 13.80 -16.12
C SER A 282 -28.92 13.09 -14.87
N ARG A 283 -29.96 12.25 -15.04
CA ARG A 283 -30.55 11.44 -13.96
C ARG A 283 -29.56 10.42 -13.42
N GLY A 284 -29.51 10.22 -12.09
CA GLY A 284 -28.72 9.20 -11.41
C GLY A 284 -27.58 9.76 -10.50
N PRO A 285 -26.66 8.91 -9.96
CA PRO A 285 -25.59 9.33 -9.07
C PRO A 285 -24.55 10.19 -9.79
N ALA A 286 -23.93 11.16 -9.09
CA ALA A 286 -22.87 12.01 -9.66
C ALA A 286 -21.57 11.22 -9.87
N LEU A 287 -21.29 10.28 -8.99
CA LEU A 287 -20.12 9.40 -9.08
C LEU A 287 -20.48 8.10 -9.78
N PHE A 288 -19.54 7.61 -10.55
CA PHE A 288 -19.53 6.29 -11.15
C PHE A 288 -18.43 5.46 -10.50
N ILE A 289 -18.76 4.26 -10.04
CA ILE A 289 -17.84 3.34 -9.41
C ILE A 289 -17.69 2.13 -10.31
N GLN A 290 -16.46 1.84 -10.73
CA GLN A 290 -16.16 0.68 -11.55
C GLN A 290 -15.07 -0.16 -10.91
N THR A 291 -15.31 -1.47 -10.79
CA THR A 291 -14.31 -2.39 -10.27
C THR A 291 -13.19 -2.58 -11.29
N ARG A 292 -11.96 -2.29 -10.88
CA ARG A 292 -10.75 -2.37 -11.68
C ARG A 292 -9.71 -3.29 -11.05
N GLY A 293 -8.80 -3.83 -11.87
CA GLY A 293 -7.64 -4.58 -11.39
C GLY A 293 -6.58 -3.65 -10.79
N GLY A 294 -6.19 -3.91 -9.55
CA GLY A 294 -5.16 -3.21 -8.79
C GLY A 294 -3.85 -3.98 -8.71
N LEU A 295 -3.12 -3.76 -7.63
CA LEU A 295 -1.88 -4.47 -7.30
C LEU A 295 -2.12 -5.99 -7.26
N HIS A 296 -1.27 -6.75 -7.95
CA HIS A 296 -1.40 -8.21 -8.12
C HIS A 296 -2.76 -8.66 -8.69
N GLY A 297 -3.43 -7.79 -9.45
CA GLY A 297 -4.73 -8.07 -10.05
C GLY A 297 -5.91 -8.01 -9.08
N ARG A 298 -5.72 -7.59 -7.83
CA ARG A 298 -6.80 -7.48 -6.83
C ARG A 298 -7.83 -6.45 -7.27
N PRO A 299 -9.12 -6.79 -7.26
CA PRO A 299 -10.15 -5.85 -7.64
C PRO A 299 -10.28 -4.72 -6.60
N PHE A 300 -10.47 -3.49 -7.07
CA PHE A 300 -10.76 -2.34 -6.22
C PHE A 300 -11.81 -1.42 -6.87
N PRO A 301 -12.63 -0.70 -6.08
CA PRO A 301 -13.61 0.25 -6.59
C PRO A 301 -12.91 1.55 -7.02
N MET A 302 -12.80 1.80 -8.31
CA MET A 302 -12.27 3.04 -8.87
C MET A 302 -13.38 4.09 -9.00
N LEU A 303 -13.14 5.27 -8.44
CA LEU A 303 -14.07 6.39 -8.42
C LEU A 303 -13.85 7.32 -9.60
N LYS A 304 -14.95 7.74 -10.26
CA LYS A 304 -14.96 8.78 -11.30
C LYS A 304 -16.23 9.61 -11.23
N PHE A 305 -16.23 10.78 -11.84
CA PHE A 305 -17.51 11.40 -12.19
C PHE A 305 -18.18 10.63 -13.32
N ARG A 306 -19.50 10.56 -13.25
CA ARG A 306 -20.29 9.93 -14.30
C ARG A 306 -20.27 10.79 -15.57
N THR A 307 -19.75 10.22 -16.64
CA THR A 307 -19.65 10.85 -17.98
C THR A 307 -20.56 10.22 -19.01
N MET A 308 -21.19 9.08 -18.68
CA MET A 308 -22.10 8.34 -19.55
C MET A 308 -23.51 8.33 -18.98
N ARG A 309 -24.49 8.05 -19.83
CA ARG A 309 -25.89 7.84 -19.39
C ARG A 309 -26.03 6.59 -18.52
N VAL A 310 -27.10 6.54 -17.73
CA VAL A 310 -27.40 5.37 -16.89
C VAL A 310 -27.68 4.16 -17.81
N GLY A 311 -27.12 3.00 -17.44
CA GLY A 311 -27.25 1.77 -18.23
C GLY A 311 -26.21 1.60 -19.33
N ALA A 312 -25.31 2.56 -19.54
CA ALA A 312 -24.29 2.54 -20.60
C ALA A 312 -23.33 1.31 -20.55
N GLU A 313 -23.15 0.70 -19.38
CA GLU A 313 -22.32 -0.52 -19.27
C GLU A 313 -22.96 -1.73 -19.98
N ALA A 314 -24.29 -1.88 -19.88
CA ALA A 314 -25.02 -2.96 -20.55
C ALA A 314 -24.96 -2.86 -22.08
N GLU A 315 -24.75 -1.66 -22.62
CA GLU A 315 -24.62 -1.43 -24.07
C GLU A 315 -23.21 -1.71 -24.62
N ARG A 316 -22.23 -2.00 -23.75
CA ARG A 316 -20.83 -2.21 -24.17
C ARG A 316 -20.68 -3.34 -25.17
N ASP A 317 -21.36 -4.45 -24.94
CA ASP A 317 -21.22 -5.64 -25.77
C ASP A 317 -21.74 -5.43 -27.19
N SER A 318 -22.78 -4.62 -27.35
CA SER A 318 -23.30 -4.23 -28.70
C SER A 318 -22.33 -3.34 -29.48
N LEU A 319 -21.43 -2.64 -28.78
CA LEU A 319 -20.43 -1.73 -29.36
C LEU A 319 -19.07 -2.36 -29.59
N LEU A 320 -18.85 -3.64 -29.21
CA LEU A 320 -17.56 -4.32 -29.38
C LEU A 320 -17.06 -4.33 -30.83
N LYS A 321 -17.97 -4.37 -31.83
CA LYS A 321 -17.61 -4.32 -33.25
C LYS A 321 -17.00 -2.97 -33.66
N ALA A 322 -17.27 -1.91 -32.93
CA ALA A 322 -16.77 -0.55 -33.17
C ALA A 322 -15.51 -0.25 -32.31
N ASN A 323 -14.87 -1.27 -31.73
CA ASN A 323 -13.64 -1.10 -30.99
C ASN A 323 -12.50 -0.65 -31.90
N GLU A 324 -11.86 0.45 -31.54
CA GLU A 324 -10.73 1.05 -32.27
C GLU A 324 -9.34 0.56 -31.75
N MET A 325 -9.32 -0.21 -30.68
CA MET A 325 -8.08 -0.68 -30.06
C MET A 325 -7.84 -2.15 -30.38
N ASP A 326 -6.59 -2.48 -30.65
CA ASP A 326 -6.11 -3.86 -30.68
C ASP A 326 -6.01 -4.43 -29.25
N GLY A 327 -6.13 -5.76 -29.10
CA GLY A 327 -6.04 -6.42 -27.79
C GLY A 327 -7.33 -6.41 -26.98
N PRO A 328 -7.25 -6.73 -25.64
CA PRO A 328 -8.43 -6.93 -24.80
C PRO A 328 -9.12 -5.64 -24.34
N VAL A 329 -8.57 -4.48 -24.67
CA VAL A 329 -9.06 -3.18 -24.20
C VAL A 329 -10.09 -2.61 -25.16
N PHE A 330 -11.22 -2.15 -24.62
CA PHE A 330 -12.24 -1.46 -25.39
C PHE A 330 -11.98 0.04 -25.44
N LYS A 331 -11.95 0.60 -26.66
CA LYS A 331 -11.82 2.04 -26.92
C LYS A 331 -12.65 2.44 -28.11
N MET A 332 -13.37 3.56 -27.96
CA MET A 332 -14.15 4.18 -29.01
C MET A 332 -14.05 5.70 -28.87
N THR A 333 -13.64 6.39 -29.95
CA THR A 333 -13.41 7.85 -29.95
C THR A 333 -14.73 8.60 -29.84
N GLU A 334 -15.74 8.21 -30.63
CA GLU A 334 -17.07 8.79 -30.60
C GLU A 334 -18.08 7.84 -29.96
N ASP A 335 -18.00 7.72 -28.65
CA ASP A 335 -18.87 6.85 -27.89
C ASP A 335 -20.26 7.48 -27.68
N PRO A 336 -21.35 6.91 -28.26
CA PRO A 336 -22.69 7.47 -28.20
C PRO A 336 -23.30 7.48 -26.80
N ARG A 337 -22.71 6.76 -25.87
CA ARG A 337 -23.15 6.68 -24.47
C ARG A 337 -22.73 7.91 -23.65
N VAL A 338 -21.75 8.70 -24.15
CA VAL A 338 -21.18 9.86 -23.46
C VAL A 338 -22.09 11.05 -23.49
N THR A 339 -22.42 11.65 -22.36
CA THR A 339 -23.23 12.87 -22.26
C THR A 339 -22.44 14.10 -22.76
N PRO A 340 -23.09 15.20 -23.15
CA PRO A 340 -22.41 16.43 -23.57
C PRO A 340 -21.47 16.97 -22.48
N LEU A 341 -21.92 17.03 -21.22
CA LEU A 341 -21.08 17.40 -20.07
C LEU A 341 -19.96 16.37 -19.86
N GLY A 342 -20.27 15.08 -20.00
CA GLY A 342 -19.29 14.00 -19.87
C GLY A 342 -18.17 14.11 -20.90
N ARG A 343 -18.45 14.56 -22.12
CA ARG A 343 -17.44 14.81 -23.16
C ARG A 343 -16.48 15.91 -22.74
N TRP A 344 -16.99 16.98 -22.18
CA TRP A 344 -16.16 18.07 -21.65
C TRP A 344 -15.31 17.60 -20.46
N LEU A 345 -15.91 16.88 -19.49
CA LEU A 345 -15.19 16.30 -18.35
C LEU A 345 -14.03 15.40 -18.78
N ARG A 346 -14.25 14.51 -19.76
CA ARG A 346 -13.20 13.62 -20.31
C ARG A 346 -12.10 14.39 -21.02
N ARG A 347 -12.47 15.39 -21.83
CA ARG A 347 -11.50 16.24 -22.53
C ARG A 347 -10.57 16.97 -21.55
N THR A 348 -11.10 17.40 -20.42
CA THR A 348 -10.34 18.10 -19.38
C THR A 348 -9.75 17.15 -18.32
N SER A 349 -10.06 15.85 -18.39
CA SER A 349 -9.70 14.83 -17.39
C SER A 349 -10.25 15.14 -15.98
N LEU A 350 -11.22 16.04 -15.85
CA LEU A 350 -11.84 16.39 -14.57
C LEU A 350 -12.72 15.25 -14.03
N ASP A 351 -13.14 14.31 -14.89
CA ASP A 351 -13.86 13.10 -14.47
C ASP A 351 -13.02 12.20 -13.58
N GLU A 352 -11.70 12.32 -13.59
CA GLU A 352 -10.77 11.50 -12.83
C GLU A 352 -10.42 12.07 -11.44
N LEU A 353 -10.84 13.31 -11.11
CA LEU A 353 -10.55 13.92 -9.80
C LEU A 353 -10.96 13.05 -8.59
N PRO A 354 -12.11 12.32 -8.59
CA PRO A 354 -12.46 11.44 -7.48
C PRO A 354 -11.46 10.31 -7.21
N GLN A 355 -10.58 9.99 -8.16
CA GLN A 355 -9.53 8.97 -7.96
C GLN A 355 -8.48 9.40 -6.93
N PHE A 356 -8.37 10.70 -6.57
CA PHE A 356 -7.53 11.10 -5.43
C PHE A 356 -7.95 10.42 -4.12
N VAL A 357 -9.24 10.12 -3.95
CA VAL A 357 -9.72 9.29 -2.83
C VAL A 357 -9.10 7.89 -2.89
N ASN A 358 -9.02 7.27 -4.08
CA ASN A 358 -8.38 5.96 -4.25
C ASN A 358 -6.88 6.00 -3.94
N VAL A 359 -6.20 7.12 -4.24
CA VAL A 359 -4.78 7.31 -3.89
C VAL A 359 -4.60 7.43 -2.38
N VAL A 360 -5.41 8.24 -1.71
CA VAL A 360 -5.36 8.42 -0.24
C VAL A 360 -5.64 7.10 0.48
N LEU A 361 -6.64 6.32 0.00
CA LEU A 361 -6.96 5.00 0.54
C LEU A 361 -5.87 3.95 0.22
N GLY A 362 -4.94 4.26 -0.68
CA GLY A 362 -3.83 3.37 -1.07
C GLY A 362 -4.19 2.30 -2.09
N HIS A 363 -5.39 2.34 -2.68
CA HIS A 363 -5.79 1.49 -3.81
C HIS A 363 -5.01 1.83 -5.08
N MET A 364 -4.66 3.12 -5.24
CA MET A 364 -3.91 3.66 -6.37
C MET A 364 -2.67 4.42 -5.87
N SER A 365 -1.77 4.69 -6.79
CA SER A 365 -0.63 5.58 -6.69
C SER A 365 -0.88 6.84 -7.55
N LEU A 366 -0.15 7.91 -7.33
CA LEU A 366 -0.14 9.04 -8.25
C LEU A 366 0.40 8.61 -9.62
N VAL A 367 1.47 7.83 -9.64
CA VAL A 367 2.13 7.35 -10.86
C VAL A 367 2.18 5.82 -10.87
N GLY A 368 1.73 5.21 -11.97
CA GLY A 368 1.72 3.76 -12.17
C GLY A 368 0.92 3.37 -13.41
N PRO A 369 0.94 2.10 -13.84
CA PRO A 369 0.13 1.62 -14.95
C PRO A 369 -1.36 1.93 -14.77
N ARG A 370 -2.06 2.39 -15.83
CA ARG A 370 -3.48 2.71 -15.74
C ARG A 370 -4.31 1.47 -15.39
N PRO A 371 -5.22 1.52 -14.39
CA PRO A 371 -6.02 0.36 -14.02
C PRO A 371 -7.00 -0.05 -15.12
N LEU A 372 -7.02 -1.34 -15.46
CA LEU A 372 -7.95 -1.92 -16.44
C LEU A 372 -9.19 -2.49 -15.74
N PRO A 373 -10.34 -2.57 -16.41
CA PRO A 373 -11.48 -3.36 -15.97
C PRO A 373 -11.06 -4.80 -15.62
N VAL A 374 -11.75 -5.43 -14.66
CA VAL A 374 -11.38 -6.78 -14.19
C VAL A 374 -11.35 -7.79 -15.34
N ALA A 375 -12.32 -7.76 -16.26
CA ALA A 375 -12.33 -8.65 -17.42
C ALA A 375 -11.08 -8.48 -18.30
N GLU A 376 -10.70 -7.23 -18.60
CA GLU A 376 -9.50 -6.91 -19.38
C GLU A 376 -8.21 -7.28 -18.62
N THR A 377 -8.18 -7.09 -17.29
CA THR A 377 -7.05 -7.49 -16.44
C THR A 377 -6.83 -9.00 -16.46
N ARG A 378 -7.91 -9.79 -16.43
CA ARG A 378 -7.85 -11.25 -16.56
C ARG A 378 -7.39 -11.70 -17.94
N GLY A 379 -7.71 -10.95 -18.98
CA GLY A 379 -7.29 -11.20 -20.37
C GLY A 379 -5.80 -10.90 -20.64
N LEU A 380 -5.05 -10.32 -19.69
CA LEU A 380 -3.61 -10.12 -19.86
C LEU A 380 -2.86 -11.44 -19.81
N VAL A 381 -1.95 -11.65 -20.76
CA VAL A 381 -1.17 -12.87 -20.92
C VAL A 381 0.34 -12.58 -20.91
N GLY A 382 1.14 -13.58 -20.52
CA GLY A 382 2.59 -13.52 -20.52
C GLY A 382 3.15 -12.34 -19.76
N ALA A 383 4.21 -11.72 -20.26
CA ALA A 383 4.92 -10.61 -19.63
C ALA A 383 4.04 -9.38 -19.34
N TYR A 384 2.91 -9.21 -20.02
CA TYR A 384 2.00 -8.07 -19.76
C TYR A 384 1.39 -8.10 -18.36
N ARG A 385 1.32 -9.27 -17.72
CA ARG A 385 0.86 -9.39 -16.32
C ARG A 385 1.77 -8.69 -15.33
N ARG A 386 3.06 -8.52 -15.65
CA ARG A 386 4.03 -7.81 -14.79
C ARG A 386 3.62 -6.37 -14.47
N ARG A 387 2.80 -5.74 -15.29
CA ARG A 387 2.24 -4.42 -14.98
C ARG A 387 1.41 -4.38 -13.68
N LEU A 388 0.94 -5.54 -13.24
CA LEU A 388 0.17 -5.71 -12.00
C LEU A 388 1.06 -5.84 -10.76
N SER A 389 2.38 -5.94 -10.91
CA SER A 389 3.32 -6.03 -9.78
C SER A 389 3.52 -4.69 -9.04
N VAL A 390 2.95 -3.62 -9.56
CA VAL A 390 2.94 -2.28 -8.94
C VAL A 390 1.51 -1.76 -8.81
N LYS A 391 1.30 -0.78 -7.91
CA LYS A 391 -0.02 -0.14 -7.80
C LYS A 391 -0.37 0.58 -9.10
N PRO A 392 -1.64 0.54 -9.53
CA PRO A 392 -2.10 1.34 -10.66
C PRO A 392 -2.00 2.83 -10.32
N GLY A 393 -1.74 3.65 -11.34
CA GLY A 393 -1.55 5.09 -11.20
C GLY A 393 -2.73 5.92 -11.70
N LEU A 394 -2.82 7.13 -11.15
CA LEU A 394 -3.66 8.21 -11.69
C LEU A 394 -3.08 8.72 -13.01
N THR A 395 -1.75 8.83 -13.09
CA THR A 395 -1.01 9.10 -14.32
C THR A 395 0.02 8.00 -14.61
N CYS A 396 0.47 7.89 -15.84
CA CYS A 396 1.37 6.84 -16.30
C CYS A 396 2.27 7.29 -17.45
N LEU A 397 3.31 6.50 -17.73
CA LEU A 397 4.33 6.83 -18.72
C LEU A 397 3.74 7.00 -20.13
N TRP A 398 2.82 6.14 -20.56
CA TRP A 398 2.21 6.27 -21.88
C TRP A 398 1.30 7.49 -22.01
N GLN A 399 0.64 7.95 -20.92
CA GLN A 399 -0.17 9.18 -20.93
C GLN A 399 0.66 10.42 -21.22
N VAL A 400 1.94 10.45 -20.87
CA VAL A 400 2.85 11.58 -21.13
C VAL A 400 3.68 11.43 -22.39
N ARG A 401 3.73 10.24 -23.02
CA ARG A 401 4.51 9.97 -24.23
C ARG A 401 3.69 9.82 -25.53
N GLY A 402 2.36 9.72 -25.47
CA GLY A 402 1.57 9.56 -26.70
C GLY A 402 0.06 9.44 -26.51
N ARG A 403 -0.40 9.27 -25.27
CA ARG A 403 -1.82 9.15 -24.89
C ARG A 403 -2.61 8.17 -25.79
N ASN A 404 -3.70 8.65 -26.35
CA ASN A 404 -4.67 7.85 -27.09
C ASN A 404 -4.21 7.40 -28.51
N ALA A 405 -3.08 7.86 -29.00
CA ALA A 405 -2.56 7.48 -30.31
C ALA A 405 -1.77 6.16 -30.32
N LEU A 406 -1.48 5.59 -29.15
CA LEU A 406 -0.64 4.40 -29.02
C LEU A 406 -1.48 3.12 -29.19
N PRO A 407 -1.02 2.14 -30.01
CA PRO A 407 -1.59 0.80 -30.05
C PRO A 407 -1.36 0.06 -28.72
N PHE A 408 -2.20 -0.93 -28.42
CA PHE A 408 -2.16 -1.68 -27.17
C PHE A 408 -0.76 -2.23 -26.84
N ARG A 409 -0.07 -2.78 -27.84
CA ARG A 409 1.27 -3.36 -27.67
C ARG A 409 2.30 -2.32 -27.18
N GLN A 410 2.27 -1.11 -27.72
CA GLN A 410 3.18 -0.03 -27.29
C GLN A 410 2.78 0.49 -25.90
N TRP A 411 1.48 0.58 -25.62
CA TRP A 411 1.01 0.91 -24.28
C TRP A 411 1.54 -0.07 -23.25
N MET A 412 1.40 -1.39 -23.49
CA MET A 412 1.93 -2.43 -22.59
C MET A 412 3.46 -2.34 -22.45
N ALA A 413 4.18 -2.08 -23.52
CA ALA A 413 5.63 -1.90 -23.47
C ALA A 413 6.05 -0.74 -22.57
N LEU A 414 5.35 0.40 -22.62
CA LEU A 414 5.59 1.55 -21.75
C LEU A 414 5.24 1.28 -20.29
N ASP A 415 4.17 0.49 -20.03
CA ASP A 415 3.87 0.07 -18.67
C ASP A 415 4.96 -0.84 -18.11
N LEU A 416 5.51 -1.76 -18.90
CA LEU A 416 6.63 -2.61 -18.49
C LEU A 416 7.93 -1.80 -18.34
N GLU A 417 8.20 -0.83 -19.23
CA GLU A 417 9.33 0.10 -19.09
C GLU A 417 9.26 0.83 -17.75
N TYR A 418 8.07 1.29 -17.36
CA TYR A 418 7.87 1.91 -16.05
C TYR A 418 8.16 0.95 -14.90
N VAL A 419 7.61 -0.28 -14.94
CA VAL A 419 7.83 -1.30 -13.90
C VAL A 419 9.33 -1.63 -13.77
N ASP A 420 10.00 -1.82 -14.90
CA ASP A 420 11.41 -2.22 -14.94
C ASP A 420 12.37 -1.09 -14.55
N ASN A 421 12.01 0.17 -14.78
CA ASN A 421 12.87 1.34 -14.53
C ASN A 421 12.34 2.28 -13.46
N TRP A 422 11.37 1.81 -12.65
CA TRP A 422 10.78 2.64 -11.62
C TRP A 422 11.82 3.26 -10.68
N SER A 423 11.65 4.53 -10.41
CA SER A 423 12.36 5.30 -9.38
C SER A 423 11.49 6.50 -8.97
N LEU A 424 11.75 7.07 -7.79
CA LEU A 424 11.08 8.31 -7.35
C LEU A 424 11.35 9.47 -8.33
N GLY A 425 12.54 9.51 -8.95
CA GLY A 425 12.88 10.49 -9.99
C GLY A 425 12.04 10.33 -11.24
N LEU A 426 11.77 9.09 -11.67
CA LEU A 426 10.89 8.81 -12.81
C LEU A 426 9.44 9.23 -12.50
N ASP A 427 8.95 8.96 -11.29
CA ASP A 427 7.63 9.41 -10.85
C ASP A 427 7.51 10.94 -10.92
N LEU A 428 8.51 11.66 -10.40
CA LEU A 428 8.54 13.13 -10.45
C LEU A 428 8.49 13.64 -11.90
N VAL A 429 9.28 13.06 -12.79
CA VAL A 429 9.30 13.43 -14.23
C VAL A 429 7.93 13.21 -14.86
N ILE A 430 7.26 12.08 -14.56
CA ILE A 430 5.92 11.78 -15.09
C ILE A 430 4.90 12.78 -14.56
N VAL A 431 4.90 13.09 -13.27
CA VAL A 431 4.00 14.09 -12.66
C VAL A 431 4.20 15.46 -13.32
N LEU A 432 5.45 15.92 -13.44
CA LEU A 432 5.77 17.21 -14.07
C LEU A 432 5.33 17.28 -15.53
N ARG A 433 5.44 16.18 -16.28
CA ARG A 433 4.96 16.10 -17.67
C ARG A 433 3.45 15.95 -17.80
N THR A 434 2.78 15.45 -16.75
CA THR A 434 1.31 15.30 -16.75
C THR A 434 0.62 16.67 -16.74
N VAL A 435 1.13 17.64 -15.97
CA VAL A 435 0.52 18.97 -15.85
C VAL A 435 0.39 19.67 -17.21
N PRO A 436 1.46 19.87 -18.01
CA PRO A 436 1.32 20.47 -19.35
C PRO A 436 0.49 19.59 -20.30
N ALA A 437 0.57 18.26 -20.19
CA ALA A 437 -0.22 17.37 -21.02
C ALA A 437 -1.73 17.49 -20.75
N LEU A 438 -2.14 17.78 -19.50
CA LEU A 438 -3.53 18.09 -19.14
C LEU A 438 -3.95 19.48 -19.65
N LEU A 439 -3.12 20.51 -19.41
CA LEU A 439 -3.44 21.90 -19.75
C LEU A 439 -3.53 22.13 -21.27
N LEU A 440 -2.64 21.49 -22.04
CA LEU A 440 -2.59 21.63 -23.51
C LEU A 440 -3.62 20.76 -24.22
N GLY A 441 -4.37 19.91 -23.52
CA GLY A 441 -5.39 19.03 -24.09
C GLY A 441 -4.88 18.05 -25.18
N ARG A 442 -3.53 17.93 -25.34
CA ARG A 442 -2.91 17.13 -26.40
C ARG A 442 -3.27 15.65 -26.21
N GLY A 443 -4.10 15.11 -27.13
CA GLY A 443 -4.51 13.71 -27.15
C GLY A 443 -5.67 13.36 -26.21
N ALA A 444 -6.37 14.33 -25.61
CA ALA A 444 -7.67 14.11 -24.99
C ALA A 444 -8.73 14.05 -26.09
N LYS A 445 -9.33 12.87 -26.30
CA LYS A 445 -10.49 12.67 -27.18
C LYS A 445 -11.63 12.08 -26.38
#